data_a8c8712f801d469dac1698923798dfe2
#
_entry.id   a8c8712f801d469dac1698923798dfe2
#
_cell.length_a   1.000
_cell.length_b   1.000
_cell.length_c   1.000
_cell.angle_alpha   90.00
_cell.angle_beta   90.00
_cell.angle_gamma   90.00
#
_symmetry.space_group_name_H-M   'P 1'
#
loop_
_entity.id
_entity.type
_entity.pdbx_description
1 polymer ?
#
loop_
_entity_poly.entity_id
_entity_poly.type
_entity_poly.pdbx_seq_one_letter_code
_entity_poly.pdbx_strand_id
1 'polypeptide(L)'
;MNKAIFLDRDGVLNHEIYDYICRVEDFKILDYQIPVLKRFFDEGYLLIVITNQGGIALKRYTEQELAIMHQMLRNAFVAKGADIAGFYYCPHHPTVGGECKCRKPKSGMILDAIDMYDIDPTLSVMIGDKPRDVEAANGAGVKGILIEPDEQINYDKVKEMLNS
;
A
#
# COMPACT_ATOMS: atom_id res chain seq x y z
N MET A 1 2.86 21.32 2.43
CA MET A 1 2.89 19.88 2.72
C MET A 1 2.13 19.12 1.65
N ASN A 2 2.56 17.89 1.39
CA ASN A 2 1.90 17.02 0.42
C ASN A 2 0.75 16.24 1.06
N LYS A 3 -0.07 15.63 0.23
CA LYS A 3 -1.16 14.75 0.63
C LYS A 3 -1.02 13.41 -0.09
N ALA A 4 -1.44 12.32 0.53
CA ALA A 4 -1.20 10.98 0.00
C ALA A 4 -2.41 10.05 0.15
N ILE A 5 -2.51 9.12 -0.79
CA ILE A 5 -3.29 7.89 -0.65
C ILE A 5 -2.29 6.77 -0.39
N PHE A 6 -2.28 6.25 0.83
CA PHE A 6 -1.49 5.08 1.19
C PHE A 6 -2.28 3.83 0.84
N LEU A 7 -1.62 2.84 0.30
CA LEU A 7 -2.26 1.66 -0.28
C LEU A 7 -1.57 0.39 0.21
N ASP A 8 -2.34 -0.53 0.77
CA ASP A 8 -1.86 -1.89 0.91
C ASP A 8 -1.69 -2.49 -0.50
N ARG A 9 -0.88 -3.51 -0.64
CA ARG A 9 -0.64 -4.13 -1.95
C ARG A 9 -1.58 -5.30 -2.18
N ASP A 10 -1.39 -6.40 -1.43
CA ASP A 10 -2.17 -7.62 -1.61
C ASP A 10 -3.63 -7.38 -1.20
N GLY A 11 -4.56 -7.66 -2.09
CA GLY A 11 -5.99 -7.43 -1.89
C GLY A 11 -6.46 -6.02 -2.19
N VAL A 12 -5.56 -5.10 -2.55
CA VAL A 12 -5.90 -3.71 -2.94
C VAL A 12 -5.41 -3.41 -4.35
N LEU A 13 -4.15 -3.68 -4.63
CA LEU A 13 -3.51 -3.41 -5.93
C LEU A 13 -3.29 -4.67 -6.75
N ASN A 14 -3.13 -5.81 -6.11
CA ASN A 14 -3.04 -7.11 -6.75
C ASN A 14 -3.94 -8.11 -6.04
N HIS A 15 -4.34 -9.14 -6.79
CA HIS A 15 -5.25 -10.17 -6.34
C HIS A 15 -4.76 -10.87 -5.07
N GLU A 16 -5.64 -10.97 -4.06
CA GLU A 16 -5.36 -11.69 -2.80
C GLU A 16 -5.51 -13.20 -3.02
N ILE A 17 -4.42 -13.92 -2.82
CA ILE A 17 -4.41 -15.38 -2.95
C ILE A 17 -4.46 -16.11 -1.59
N TYR A 18 -4.50 -15.34 -0.49
CA TYR A 18 -4.49 -15.86 0.90
C TYR A 18 -3.24 -16.66 1.23
N ASP A 19 -2.13 -16.34 0.55
CA ASP A 19 -0.80 -16.88 0.76
C ASP A 19 0.22 -15.84 0.27
N TYR A 20 1.51 -16.10 0.51
CA TYR A 20 2.57 -15.25 -0.03
C TYR A 20 2.63 -15.39 -1.54
N ILE A 21 2.75 -14.26 -2.22
CA ILE A 21 3.01 -14.24 -3.66
C ILE A 21 4.52 -14.38 -3.84
N CYS A 22 4.95 -15.59 -4.15
CA CYS A 22 6.38 -15.94 -4.24
C CYS A 22 6.91 -15.84 -5.67
N ARG A 23 6.03 -15.93 -6.67
CA ARG A 23 6.42 -15.93 -8.07
C ARG A 23 5.71 -14.81 -8.83
N VAL A 24 6.41 -14.26 -9.80
CA VAL A 24 5.88 -13.20 -10.67
C VAL A 24 4.59 -13.66 -11.39
N GLU A 25 4.51 -14.94 -11.77
CA GLU A 25 3.35 -15.52 -12.44
C GLU A 25 2.08 -15.46 -11.59
N ASP A 26 2.21 -15.43 -10.28
CA ASP A 26 1.09 -15.37 -9.34
C ASP A 26 0.70 -13.93 -8.98
N PHE A 27 1.47 -12.95 -9.44
CA PHE A 27 1.23 -11.55 -9.18
C PHE A 27 0.26 -10.99 -10.23
N LYS A 28 -1.02 -10.90 -9.87
CA LYS A 28 -2.10 -10.44 -10.76
C LYS A 28 -2.54 -9.04 -10.36
N ILE A 29 -2.20 -8.04 -11.15
CA ILE A 29 -2.56 -6.64 -10.90
C ILE A 29 -4.07 -6.47 -11.10
N LEU A 30 -4.70 -5.77 -10.16
CA LEU A 30 -6.11 -5.41 -10.25
C LEU A 30 -6.23 -4.12 -11.09
N ASP A 31 -6.28 -4.30 -12.39
CA ASP A 31 -6.24 -3.19 -13.37
C ASP A 31 -7.36 -2.16 -13.13
N TYR A 32 -8.51 -2.59 -12.63
CA TYR A 32 -9.65 -1.70 -12.37
C TYR A 32 -9.40 -0.69 -11.25
N GLN A 33 -8.36 -0.89 -10.42
CA GLN A 33 -7.99 0.09 -9.39
C GLN A 33 -7.25 1.30 -9.99
N ILE A 34 -6.59 1.11 -11.13
CA ILE A 34 -5.73 2.15 -11.70
C ILE A 34 -6.51 3.41 -12.09
N PRO A 35 -7.67 3.32 -12.80
CA PRO A 35 -8.42 4.53 -13.16
C PRO A 35 -8.90 5.34 -11.95
N VAL A 36 -9.32 4.66 -10.88
CA VAL A 36 -9.77 5.32 -9.65
C VAL A 36 -8.62 6.05 -8.99
N LEU A 37 -7.48 5.36 -8.84
CA LEU A 37 -6.29 5.93 -8.20
C LEU A 37 -5.66 7.04 -9.05
N LYS A 38 -5.77 6.94 -10.38
CA LYS A 38 -5.34 8.02 -11.28
C LYS A 38 -6.10 9.32 -11.02
N ARG A 39 -7.39 9.24 -10.69
CA ARG A 39 -8.17 10.44 -10.35
C ARG A 39 -7.54 11.16 -9.15
N PHE A 40 -7.15 10.42 -8.11
CA PHE A 40 -6.46 11.01 -6.96
C PHE A 40 -5.08 11.54 -7.34
N PHE A 41 -4.34 10.81 -8.15
CA PHE A 41 -3.05 11.26 -8.67
C PHE A 41 -3.19 12.59 -9.42
N ASP A 42 -4.17 12.72 -10.29
CA ASP A 42 -4.44 13.95 -11.05
C ASP A 42 -4.87 15.11 -10.14
N GLU A 43 -5.44 14.82 -8.98
CA GLU A 43 -5.79 15.80 -7.95
C GLU A 43 -4.61 16.17 -7.04
N GLY A 44 -3.43 15.66 -7.31
CA GLY A 44 -2.21 15.98 -6.58
C GLY A 44 -1.88 15.08 -5.39
N TYR A 45 -2.59 13.96 -5.22
CA TYR A 45 -2.24 12.99 -4.18
C TYR A 45 -1.06 12.13 -4.61
N LEU A 46 -0.10 11.95 -3.71
CA LEU A 46 0.94 10.94 -3.89
C LEU A 46 0.32 9.56 -3.65
N LEU A 47 0.65 8.61 -4.50
CA LEU A 47 0.26 7.21 -4.30
C LEU A 47 1.45 6.46 -3.70
N ILE A 48 1.26 5.88 -2.52
CA ILE A 48 2.36 5.24 -1.77
C ILE A 48 1.90 3.86 -1.29
N VAL A 49 2.68 2.84 -1.62
CA VAL A 49 2.39 1.46 -1.22
C VAL A 49 2.99 1.17 0.15
N ILE A 50 2.20 0.57 1.04
CA ILE A 50 2.57 0.19 2.41
C ILE A 50 2.20 -1.28 2.58
N THR A 51 3.16 -2.19 2.55
CA THR A 51 2.86 -3.63 2.50
C THR A 51 3.75 -4.47 3.42
N ASN A 52 3.14 -5.41 4.14
CA ASN A 52 3.87 -6.45 4.85
C ASN A 52 4.30 -7.52 3.85
N GLN A 53 5.58 -7.88 3.86
CA GLN A 53 6.16 -8.90 2.99
C GLN A 53 7.04 -9.86 3.78
N GLY A 54 6.46 -10.44 4.83
CA GLY A 54 7.16 -11.34 5.75
C GLY A 54 7.67 -12.63 5.13
N GLY A 55 7.21 -12.98 3.93
CA GLY A 55 7.72 -14.15 3.20
C GLY A 55 9.21 -14.05 2.89
N ILE A 56 9.76 -12.85 2.86
CA ILE A 56 11.21 -12.64 2.68
C ILE A 56 11.97 -13.22 3.87
N ALA A 57 11.54 -12.90 5.10
CA ALA A 57 12.16 -13.45 6.31
C ALA A 57 12.05 -14.99 6.36
N LEU A 58 10.97 -15.54 5.85
CA LEU A 58 10.73 -16.97 5.77
C LEU A 58 11.44 -17.64 4.58
N LYS A 59 12.21 -16.86 3.81
CA LYS A 59 12.95 -17.33 2.63
C LYS A 59 12.06 -17.96 1.56
N ARG A 60 10.82 -17.47 1.44
CA ARG A 60 9.86 -17.90 0.43
C ARG A 60 10.11 -17.23 -0.91
N TYR A 61 10.65 -16.01 -0.88
CA TYR A 61 11.07 -15.23 -2.04
C TYR A 61 12.08 -14.17 -1.58
N THR A 62 12.72 -13.52 -2.54
CA THR A 62 13.80 -12.55 -2.29
C THR A 62 13.32 -11.10 -2.46
N GLU A 63 14.09 -10.14 -1.94
CA GLU A 63 13.82 -8.72 -2.18
C GLU A 63 13.95 -8.37 -3.65
N GLN A 64 14.80 -9.06 -4.41
CA GLN A 64 14.93 -8.86 -5.85
C GLN A 64 13.66 -9.28 -6.59
N GLU A 65 13.07 -10.42 -6.23
CA GLU A 65 11.80 -10.87 -6.79
C GLU A 65 10.67 -9.90 -6.45
N LEU A 66 10.63 -9.39 -5.22
CA LEU A 66 9.68 -8.37 -4.81
C LEU A 66 9.85 -7.09 -5.64
N ALA A 67 11.09 -6.65 -5.86
CA ALA A 67 11.39 -5.46 -6.65
C ALA A 67 10.86 -5.58 -8.08
N ILE A 68 10.95 -6.77 -8.68
CA ILE A 68 10.39 -7.02 -10.02
C ILE A 68 8.87 -6.84 -10.02
N MET A 69 8.17 -7.40 -9.03
CA MET A 69 6.71 -7.24 -8.90
C MET A 69 6.32 -5.77 -8.72
N HIS A 70 7.06 -5.05 -7.88
CA HIS A 70 6.81 -3.62 -7.65
C HIS A 70 7.08 -2.79 -8.92
N GLN A 71 8.09 -3.13 -9.69
CA GLN A 71 8.35 -2.47 -10.98
C GLN A 71 7.23 -2.74 -11.98
N MET A 72 6.71 -3.97 -12.03
CA MET A 72 5.56 -4.32 -12.86
C MET A 72 4.34 -3.46 -12.50
N LEU A 73 4.09 -3.32 -11.20
CA LEU A 73 2.98 -2.51 -10.69
C LEU A 73 3.14 -1.04 -11.08
N ARG A 74 4.32 -0.49 -10.88
CA ARG A 74 4.62 0.89 -11.26
C ARG A 74 4.45 1.10 -12.77
N ASN A 75 4.96 0.19 -13.58
CA ASN A 75 4.82 0.25 -15.04
C ASN A 75 3.36 0.26 -15.48
N ALA A 76 2.50 -0.53 -14.82
CA ALA A 76 1.07 -0.56 -15.12
C ALA A 76 0.41 0.81 -14.85
N PHE A 77 0.78 1.49 -13.77
CA PHE A 77 0.30 2.84 -13.46
C PHE A 77 0.82 3.86 -14.46
N VAL A 78 2.12 3.84 -14.76
CA VAL A 78 2.74 4.77 -15.70
C VAL A 78 2.11 4.66 -17.09
N ALA A 79 1.82 3.44 -17.53
CA ALA A 79 1.14 3.19 -18.82
C ALA A 79 -0.25 3.83 -18.89
N LYS A 80 -0.89 4.12 -17.75
CA LYS A 80 -2.20 4.77 -17.67
C LYS A 80 -2.13 6.24 -17.26
N GLY A 81 -0.93 6.81 -17.18
CA GLY A 81 -0.74 8.23 -16.87
C GLY A 81 -0.72 8.58 -15.40
N ALA A 82 -0.44 7.62 -14.53
CA ALA A 82 -0.24 7.84 -13.10
C ALA A 82 1.14 7.31 -12.68
N ASP A 83 1.54 7.55 -11.44
CA ASP A 83 2.79 7.00 -10.92
C ASP A 83 2.63 6.66 -9.44
N ILE A 84 3.46 5.75 -8.96
CA ILE A 84 3.57 5.41 -7.55
C ILE A 84 4.83 6.07 -7.02
N ALA A 85 4.67 6.95 -6.02
CA ALA A 85 5.79 7.73 -5.49
C ALA A 85 6.79 6.87 -4.73
N GLY A 86 6.32 5.85 -4.02
CA GLY A 86 7.20 4.98 -3.25
C GLY A 86 6.56 3.67 -2.85
N PHE A 87 7.40 2.68 -2.64
CA PHE A 87 7.03 1.36 -2.14
C PHE A 87 7.73 1.14 -0.81
N TYR A 88 6.94 1.01 0.26
CA TYR A 88 7.43 0.69 1.60
C TYR A 88 6.98 -0.73 1.94
N TYR A 89 7.93 -1.60 2.20
CA TYR A 89 7.63 -2.98 2.57
C TYR A 89 8.36 -3.37 3.85
N CYS A 90 7.72 -4.24 4.63
CA CYS A 90 8.34 -4.83 5.81
C CYS A 90 8.72 -6.28 5.49
N PRO A 91 10.03 -6.59 5.43
CA PRO A 91 10.47 -7.95 5.11
C PRO A 91 10.52 -8.88 6.33
N HIS A 92 10.08 -8.41 7.49
CA HIS A 92 10.20 -9.14 8.74
C HIS A 92 8.98 -10.05 8.99
N HIS A 93 9.20 -11.11 9.77
CA HIS A 93 8.12 -12.00 10.20
C HIS A 93 8.23 -12.19 11.72
N PRO A 94 7.09 -12.28 12.46
CA PRO A 94 7.10 -12.38 13.92
C PRO A 94 7.86 -13.60 14.45
N THR A 95 7.97 -14.69 13.68
CA THR A 95 8.64 -15.92 14.09
C THR A 95 10.12 -15.94 13.75
N VAL A 96 10.64 -14.93 13.04
CA VAL A 96 12.04 -14.89 12.59
C VAL A 96 12.62 -13.51 12.85
N GLY A 97 13.69 -13.45 13.64
CA GLY A 97 14.50 -12.24 13.78
C GLY A 97 14.00 -11.18 14.76
N GLY A 98 12.95 -11.45 15.52
CA GLY A 98 12.49 -10.52 16.57
C GLY A 98 11.60 -9.40 16.08
N GLU A 99 11.50 -8.32 16.87
CA GLU A 99 10.58 -7.21 16.60
C GLU A 99 11.16 -6.18 15.63
N CYS A 100 10.27 -5.51 14.91
CA CYS A 100 10.58 -4.38 14.04
C CYS A 100 9.58 -3.25 14.27
N LYS A 101 9.84 -2.08 13.67
CA LYS A 101 8.94 -0.93 13.73
C LYS A 101 8.03 -0.82 12.51
N CYS A 102 8.30 -1.61 11.47
CA CYS A 102 7.65 -1.47 10.16
C CYS A 102 6.42 -2.34 9.95
N ARG A 103 6.36 -3.54 10.56
CA ARG A 103 5.26 -4.47 10.30
C ARG A 103 3.92 -3.92 10.80
N LYS A 104 2.94 -3.77 9.89
CA LYS A 104 1.57 -3.42 10.27
C LYS A 104 1.01 -4.48 11.22
N PRO A 105 0.37 -4.10 12.32
CA PRO A 105 -0.31 -2.82 12.59
C PRO A 105 0.58 -1.69 13.12
N LYS A 106 1.89 -1.85 13.16
CA LYS A 106 2.79 -0.75 13.51
C LYS A 106 2.83 0.28 12.40
N SER A 107 3.12 1.52 12.75
CA SER A 107 3.01 2.66 11.85
C SER A 107 4.33 3.09 11.19
N GLY A 108 5.41 2.34 11.41
CA GLY A 108 6.76 2.75 11.00
C GLY A 108 6.87 3.11 9.52
N MET A 109 6.31 2.28 8.63
CA MET A 109 6.39 2.54 7.18
C MET A 109 5.64 3.82 6.80
N ILE A 110 4.47 4.05 7.38
CA ILE A 110 3.67 5.26 7.09
C ILE A 110 4.37 6.49 7.62
N LEU A 111 4.93 6.43 8.83
CA LEU A 111 5.68 7.54 9.42
C LEU A 111 6.92 7.87 8.60
N ASP A 112 7.64 6.87 8.10
CA ASP A 112 8.81 7.08 7.24
C ASP A 112 8.41 7.78 5.94
N ALA A 113 7.28 7.40 5.35
CA ALA A 113 6.78 8.03 4.13
C ALA A 113 6.33 9.48 4.40
N ILE A 114 5.65 9.73 5.51
CA ILE A 114 5.25 11.08 5.93
C ILE A 114 6.47 11.99 6.03
N ASP A 115 7.54 11.50 6.66
CA ASP A 115 8.78 12.25 6.81
C ASP A 115 9.47 12.48 5.46
N MET A 116 9.60 11.42 4.67
CA MET A 116 10.30 11.47 3.38
C MET A 116 9.66 12.44 2.38
N TYR A 117 8.34 12.48 2.32
CA TYR A 117 7.60 13.23 1.30
C TYR A 117 6.91 14.48 1.85
N ASP A 118 7.20 14.87 3.09
CA ASP A 118 6.57 16.03 3.74
C ASP A 118 5.03 15.97 3.62
N ILE A 119 4.44 14.87 4.09
CA ILE A 119 3.01 14.60 3.97
C ILE A 119 2.25 15.12 5.19
N ASP A 120 1.10 15.76 4.94
CA ASP A 120 0.13 16.09 5.99
C ASP A 120 -0.76 14.85 6.23
N PRO A 121 -0.65 14.18 7.38
CA PRO A 121 -1.45 13.01 7.66
C PRO A 121 -2.95 13.31 7.73
N THR A 122 -3.34 14.54 8.10
CA THR A 122 -4.76 14.93 8.21
C THR A 122 -5.44 15.09 6.84
N LEU A 123 -4.65 15.28 5.78
CA LEU A 123 -5.12 15.39 4.39
C LEU A 123 -4.99 14.08 3.61
N SER A 124 -4.63 13.00 4.31
CA SER A 124 -4.28 11.73 3.69
C SER A 124 -5.16 10.60 4.21
N VAL A 125 -5.16 9.47 3.49
CA VAL A 125 -5.93 8.29 3.84
C VAL A 125 -5.14 7.03 3.51
N MET A 126 -5.38 5.95 4.25
CA MET A 126 -4.87 4.62 3.96
C MET A 126 -6.02 3.71 3.54
N ILE A 127 -5.86 2.99 2.45
CA ILE A 127 -6.81 1.99 1.97
C ILE A 127 -6.18 0.61 2.14
N GLY A 128 -6.85 -0.26 2.89
CA GLY A 128 -6.38 -1.63 3.12
C GLY A 128 -7.53 -2.61 3.24
N ASP A 129 -7.21 -3.90 3.16
CA ASP A 129 -8.19 -4.98 3.25
C ASP A 129 -8.13 -5.74 4.59
N LYS A 130 -7.28 -5.30 5.51
CA LYS A 130 -7.12 -5.90 6.84
C LYS A 130 -7.26 -4.85 7.93
N PRO A 131 -7.82 -5.19 9.11
CA PRO A 131 -7.88 -4.27 10.24
C PRO A 131 -6.51 -3.68 10.63
N ARG A 132 -5.43 -4.44 10.49
CA ARG A 132 -4.08 -3.97 10.78
C ARG A 132 -3.64 -2.79 9.91
N ASP A 133 -4.21 -2.65 8.72
CA ASP A 133 -3.94 -1.51 7.84
C ASP A 133 -4.52 -0.23 8.42
N VAL A 134 -5.76 -0.31 8.92
CA VAL A 134 -6.43 0.82 9.55
C VAL A 134 -5.74 1.19 10.87
N GLU A 135 -5.34 0.20 11.67
CA GLU A 135 -4.59 0.45 12.91
C GLU A 135 -3.27 1.17 12.64
N ALA A 136 -2.51 0.72 11.63
CA ALA A 136 -1.25 1.34 11.25
C ALA A 136 -1.46 2.79 10.82
N ALA A 137 -2.51 3.06 10.06
CA ALA A 137 -2.87 4.40 9.63
C ALA A 137 -3.21 5.29 10.81
N ASN A 138 -4.08 4.84 11.70
CA ASN A 138 -4.52 5.60 12.87
C ASN A 138 -3.34 5.95 13.78
N GLY A 139 -2.39 5.03 13.95
CA GLY A 139 -1.18 5.26 14.73
C GLY A 139 -0.27 6.34 14.15
N ALA A 140 -0.40 6.63 12.87
CA ALA A 140 0.34 7.68 12.17
C ALA A 140 -0.48 8.98 11.98
N GLY A 141 -1.69 9.05 12.54
CA GLY A 141 -2.58 10.20 12.38
C GLY A 141 -3.28 10.25 11.04
N VAL A 142 -3.31 9.13 10.31
CA VAL A 142 -3.94 9.01 8.99
C VAL A 142 -5.27 8.26 9.14
N LYS A 143 -6.30 8.71 8.44
CA LYS A 143 -7.59 8.00 8.41
C LYS A 143 -7.44 6.70 7.62
N GLY A 144 -8.08 5.63 8.09
CA GLY A 144 -8.05 4.34 7.42
C GLY A 144 -9.39 3.97 6.82
N ILE A 145 -9.37 3.37 5.64
CA ILE A 145 -10.54 2.80 4.98
C ILE A 145 -10.30 1.30 4.81
N LEU A 146 -11.24 0.51 5.31
CA LEU A 146 -11.23 -0.94 5.15
C LEU A 146 -12.12 -1.32 3.96
N ILE A 147 -11.56 -2.09 3.03
CA ILE A 147 -12.31 -2.69 1.93
C ILE A 147 -12.22 -4.21 2.02
N GLU A 148 -13.14 -4.90 1.35
CA GLU A 148 -13.01 -6.35 1.20
C GLU A 148 -11.84 -6.67 0.25
N PRO A 149 -11.18 -7.83 0.41
CA PRO A 149 -10.11 -8.21 -0.53
C PRO A 149 -10.59 -8.14 -1.98
N ASP A 150 -9.79 -7.49 -2.82
CA ASP A 150 -10.03 -7.28 -4.25
C ASP A 150 -11.22 -6.36 -4.58
N GLU A 151 -11.86 -5.78 -3.59
CA GLU A 151 -12.96 -4.83 -3.80
C GLU A 151 -12.47 -3.60 -4.58
N GLN A 152 -13.26 -3.16 -5.55
CA GLN A 152 -12.96 -1.92 -6.28
C GLN A 152 -13.05 -0.72 -5.34
N ILE A 153 -12.00 0.11 -5.34
CA ILE A 153 -11.96 1.35 -4.55
C ILE A 153 -13.06 2.28 -5.05
N ASN A 154 -13.87 2.78 -4.13
CA ASN A 154 -14.94 3.73 -4.43
C ASN A 154 -14.42 5.16 -4.22
N TYR A 155 -14.28 5.90 -5.31
CA TYR A 155 -13.75 7.26 -5.28
C TYR A 155 -14.56 8.16 -4.32
N ASP A 156 -15.87 8.11 -4.39
CA ASP A 156 -16.72 9.00 -3.59
C ASP A 156 -16.59 8.72 -2.09
N LYS A 157 -16.50 7.46 -1.70
CA LYS A 157 -16.29 7.08 -0.28
C LYS A 157 -14.94 7.56 0.22
N VAL A 158 -13.90 7.47 -0.59
CA VAL A 158 -12.57 7.96 -0.23
C VAL A 158 -12.59 9.47 -0.07
N LYS A 159 -13.21 10.21 -1.00
CA LYS A 159 -13.35 11.66 -0.92
C LYS A 159 -14.14 12.07 0.31
N GLU A 160 -15.20 11.37 0.63
CA GLU A 160 -16.01 11.61 1.83
C GLU A 160 -15.17 11.47 3.10
N MET A 161 -14.35 10.43 3.18
CA MET A 161 -13.43 10.22 4.32
C MET A 161 -12.39 11.35 4.41
N LEU A 162 -11.83 11.75 3.28
CA LEU A 162 -10.84 12.85 3.22
C LEU A 162 -11.43 14.17 3.68
N ASN A 163 -12.71 14.41 3.42
CA ASN A 163 -13.39 15.65 3.74
C ASN A 163 -14.07 15.65 5.13
N SER A 164 -14.00 14.54 5.84
CA SER A 164 -14.65 14.41 7.16
C SER A 164 -13.83 15.01 8.31
#